data_f13e56cf35ee12f570bc04103ae85128
#
_entry.id   f13e56cf35ee12f570bc04103ae85128
#
_cell.length_a   1.000
_cell.length_b   1.000
_cell.length_c   1.000
_cell.angle_alpha   90.00
_cell.angle_beta   90.00
_cell.angle_gamma   90.00
#
_symmetry.space_group_name_H-M   'P 1'
#
loop_
_entity.id
_entity.type
_entity.pdbx_description
1 polymer ?
#
loop_
_entity_poly.entity_id
_entity_poly.type
_entity_poly.pdbx_seq_one_letter_code
_entity_poly.pdbx_strand_id
1 'polypeptide(L)'
;MKKVYSVKDIDELHRGGGLGNIPSDAILTPSARDRMNELGEVKAKRNGGPAKGGNDDGGIDQSVRANSPKADLERLFNCRAVHELKEQICEIGRRLWQRAYVDGNGGNLSIRLTEDVVLCTPTLVSKGFMKPEDLCLVDLDGNQLAGAKKRTSEILMHLQIMKAQLKARAVSHAHPPYATGFAVAGVTPPTCMIPEIEVMIGRVPIAGYETPGTMEMGRKVAELVDEHNTVLMENHGVVSWSHSIEDAYFKMEIVEAYCRTVLVTAQLGVQPKQFSPKHLQDLLNIKKTLGVPDPRFGLKECELCDNDEWRPGVSCAVPPSGDSADGTPTDPQAETVVQAVTAEIMNRLKG
;
A
#
# COMPACT_ATOMS: atom_id res chain seq x y z
N MET A 1 4.29 -36.46 12.39
CA MET A 1 3.68 -35.30 11.77
C MET A 1 4.17 -34.06 12.51
N LYS A 2 4.67 -33.03 11.82
CA LYS A 2 5.03 -31.75 12.46
C LYS A 2 3.75 -31.05 12.91
N LYS A 3 3.73 -30.59 14.16
CA LYS A 3 2.56 -29.89 14.70
C LYS A 3 2.47 -28.48 14.13
N VAL A 4 1.29 -28.10 13.64
CA VAL A 4 0.98 -26.76 13.15
C VAL A 4 0.34 -25.98 14.29
N TYR A 5 0.85 -24.75 14.54
CA TYR A 5 0.32 -23.85 15.57
C TYR A 5 -0.44 -22.69 14.92
N SER A 6 -1.65 -22.46 15.39
CA SER A 6 -2.51 -21.33 15.03
C SER A 6 -2.34 -20.17 16.03
N VAL A 7 -2.95 -19.01 15.74
CA VAL A 7 -2.99 -17.86 16.68
C VAL A 7 -3.57 -18.29 18.04
N LYS A 8 -4.63 -19.10 18.03
CA LYS A 8 -5.28 -19.58 19.24
C LYS A 8 -4.33 -20.40 20.12
N ASP A 9 -3.54 -21.29 19.49
CA ASP A 9 -2.54 -22.09 20.21
C ASP A 9 -1.45 -21.18 20.83
N ILE A 10 -1.04 -20.13 20.13
CA ILE A 10 -0.06 -19.15 20.63
C ILE A 10 -0.62 -18.37 21.83
N ASP A 11 -1.87 -17.91 21.77
CA ASP A 11 -2.52 -17.19 22.87
C ASP A 11 -2.74 -18.10 24.11
N GLU A 12 -3.05 -19.38 23.90
CA GLU A 12 -3.17 -20.35 24.99
C GLU A 12 -1.81 -20.63 25.65
N LEU A 13 -0.77 -20.84 24.86
CA LEU A 13 0.59 -21.02 25.35
C LEU A 13 1.11 -19.76 26.07
N HIS A 14 0.77 -18.58 25.59
CA HIS A 14 1.16 -17.33 26.23
C HIS A 14 0.52 -17.18 27.62
N ARG A 15 -0.77 -17.45 27.73
CA ARG A 15 -1.50 -17.41 29.02
C ARG A 15 -0.94 -18.43 30.03
N GLY A 16 -0.52 -19.59 29.57
CA GLY A 16 0.10 -20.64 30.37
C GLY A 16 1.61 -20.44 30.62
N GLY A 17 2.23 -19.37 30.15
CA GLY A 17 3.68 -19.13 30.31
C GLY A 17 4.58 -20.04 29.47
N GLY A 18 4.01 -20.80 28.52
CA GLY A 18 4.69 -21.88 27.80
C GLY A 18 5.18 -21.53 26.37
N LEU A 19 5.25 -20.26 25.97
CA LEU A 19 5.73 -19.87 24.64
C LEU A 19 7.14 -20.36 24.33
N GLY A 20 8.02 -20.50 25.32
CA GLY A 20 9.37 -21.05 25.17
C GLY A 20 9.41 -22.56 24.89
N ASN A 21 8.27 -23.27 24.99
CA ASN A 21 8.17 -24.73 24.75
C ASN A 21 7.77 -25.09 23.31
N ILE A 22 7.65 -24.11 22.43
CA ILE A 22 7.38 -24.37 21.01
C ILE A 22 8.65 -24.92 20.37
N PRO A 23 8.61 -26.14 19.77
CA PRO A 23 9.77 -26.71 19.12
C PRO A 23 10.30 -25.81 18.00
N SER A 24 11.61 -25.75 17.82
CA SER A 24 12.24 -24.92 16.78
C SER A 24 11.88 -25.35 15.34
N ASP A 25 11.40 -26.58 15.17
CA ASP A 25 10.95 -27.14 13.90
C ASP A 25 9.42 -27.14 13.72
N ALA A 26 8.68 -26.46 14.62
CA ALA A 26 7.24 -26.33 14.55
C ALA A 26 6.83 -25.47 13.35
N ILE A 27 5.69 -25.81 12.72
CA ILE A 27 5.10 -25.03 11.65
C ILE A 27 4.13 -24.02 12.29
N LEU A 28 4.39 -22.74 12.11
CA LEU A 28 3.50 -21.66 12.53
C LEU A 28 2.69 -21.18 11.32
N THR A 29 1.38 -20.94 11.51
CA THR A 29 0.63 -20.17 10.51
C THR A 29 1.19 -18.74 10.42
N PRO A 30 1.05 -18.04 9.28
CA PRO A 30 1.51 -16.64 9.16
C PRO A 30 1.02 -15.78 10.33
N SER A 31 -0.27 -15.78 10.62
CA SER A 31 -0.86 -15.02 11.73
C SER A 31 -0.37 -15.48 13.13
N ALA A 32 -0.03 -16.75 13.31
CA ALA A 32 0.56 -17.24 14.56
C ALA A 32 1.99 -16.71 14.77
N ARG A 33 2.75 -16.56 13.68
CA ARG A 33 4.09 -15.98 13.71
C ARG A 33 4.03 -14.50 14.08
N ASP A 34 3.11 -13.75 13.48
CA ASP A 34 2.89 -12.33 13.78
C ASP A 34 2.49 -12.15 15.24
N ARG A 35 1.60 -13.00 15.74
CA ARG A 35 1.17 -12.98 17.14
C ARG A 35 2.31 -13.28 18.11
N MET A 36 3.20 -14.21 17.78
CA MET A 36 4.41 -14.47 18.58
C MET A 36 5.34 -13.26 18.63
N ASN A 37 5.52 -12.56 17.51
CA ASN A 37 6.34 -11.35 17.45
C ASN A 37 5.75 -10.23 18.35
N GLU A 38 4.45 -9.97 18.25
CA GLU A 38 3.75 -9.00 19.13
C GLU A 38 3.95 -9.32 20.62
N LEU A 39 3.79 -10.59 21.00
CA LEU A 39 3.96 -11.05 22.39
C LEU A 39 5.41 -11.00 22.87
N GLY A 40 6.35 -11.18 21.95
CA GLY A 40 7.80 -10.98 22.20
C GLY A 40 8.14 -9.53 22.48
N GLU A 41 7.58 -8.59 21.74
CA GLU A 41 7.76 -7.15 21.95
C GLU A 41 7.14 -6.67 23.27
N VAL A 42 6.00 -7.22 23.69
CA VAL A 42 5.36 -6.92 24.99
C VAL A 42 6.21 -7.39 26.16
N LYS A 43 6.89 -8.54 26.05
CA LYS A 43 7.84 -9.00 27.09
C LYS A 43 9.08 -8.11 27.17
N ALA A 44 9.62 -7.66 26.04
CA ALA A 44 10.76 -6.74 26.01
C ALA A 44 10.43 -5.39 26.68
N LYS A 45 9.22 -4.87 26.51
CA LYS A 45 8.76 -3.62 27.16
C LYS A 45 8.51 -3.74 28.67
N ARG A 46 8.20 -4.94 29.21
CA ARG A 46 7.95 -5.15 30.64
C ARG A 46 9.25 -5.35 31.48
N ASN A 47 10.35 -5.73 30.86
CA ASN A 47 11.61 -6.01 31.54
C ASN A 47 12.66 -4.89 31.44
N GLY A 48 12.28 -3.67 31.00
CA GLY A 48 13.19 -2.54 30.79
C GLY A 48 13.61 -1.85 32.10
N GLY A 49 14.58 -2.44 32.80
CA GLY A 49 15.47 -1.73 33.71
C GLY A 49 16.72 -1.28 32.94
N PRO A 50 17.51 -0.27 33.40
CA PRO A 50 18.59 0.30 32.63
C PRO A 50 19.71 -0.75 32.42
N ALA A 51 19.89 -1.20 31.20
CA ALA A 51 20.94 -2.13 30.82
C ALA A 51 22.31 -1.41 30.78
N LYS A 52 23.17 -1.78 31.68
CA LYS A 52 24.64 -1.55 31.55
C LYS A 52 25.23 -2.63 30.66
N GLY A 53 25.93 -2.18 29.62
CA GLY A 53 27.10 -2.83 29.04
C GLY A 53 26.92 -4.20 28.37
N GLY A 54 26.98 -4.24 27.03
CA GLY A 54 27.74 -5.22 26.27
C GLY A 54 27.16 -6.63 26.17
N ASN A 55 26.26 -6.85 25.21
CA ASN A 55 26.31 -7.97 24.26
C ASN A 55 25.58 -7.51 23.01
N ASP A 56 26.29 -7.44 21.90
CA ASP A 56 25.76 -7.09 20.57
C ASP A 56 24.99 -8.31 20.04
N ASP A 57 23.73 -8.46 20.45
CA ASP A 57 22.82 -9.47 19.91
C ASP A 57 22.21 -9.09 18.55
N GLY A 58 22.79 -8.07 17.90
CA GLY A 58 22.54 -7.73 16.49
C GLY A 58 21.17 -7.12 16.18
N GLY A 59 20.40 -6.74 17.20
CA GLY A 59 19.09 -6.10 17.07
C GLY A 59 19.17 -4.62 16.64
N ILE A 60 18.03 -4.04 16.21
CA ILE A 60 17.93 -2.61 15.93
C ILE A 60 17.85 -1.83 17.24
N ASP A 61 18.86 -0.99 17.50
CA ASP A 61 18.88 -0.11 18.66
C ASP A 61 17.84 1.01 18.46
N GLN A 62 16.71 0.87 19.14
CA GLN A 62 15.59 1.82 19.07
C GLN A 62 15.89 3.18 19.74
N SER A 63 17.01 3.35 20.42
CA SER A 63 17.44 4.62 21.00
C SER A 63 18.19 5.52 20.00
N VAL A 64 18.69 4.97 18.91
CA VAL A 64 19.36 5.74 17.85
C VAL A 64 18.38 6.67 17.16
N ARG A 65 18.78 7.94 17.01
CA ARG A 65 18.03 9.02 16.37
C ARG A 65 18.84 9.61 15.22
N ALA A 66 18.17 10.37 14.36
CA ALA A 66 18.81 11.06 13.24
C ALA A 66 19.95 12.00 13.66
N ASN A 67 19.85 12.58 14.85
CA ASN A 67 20.89 13.45 15.44
C ASN A 67 21.90 12.71 16.31
N SER A 68 21.87 11.38 16.36
CA SER A 68 22.88 10.58 17.06
C SER A 68 24.26 10.75 16.46
N PRO A 69 25.35 10.51 17.23
CA PRO A 69 26.70 10.53 16.70
C PRO A 69 26.85 9.65 15.45
N LYS A 70 27.65 10.08 14.49
CA LYS A 70 27.88 9.35 13.22
C LYS A 70 28.31 7.88 13.46
N ALA A 71 29.08 7.61 14.49
CA ALA A 71 29.49 6.24 14.84
C ALA A 71 28.31 5.35 15.23
N ASP A 72 27.25 5.90 15.87
CA ASP A 72 26.05 5.16 16.25
C ASP A 72 25.17 4.90 15.02
N LEU A 73 25.05 5.88 14.12
CA LEU A 73 24.34 5.72 12.84
C LEU A 73 25.05 4.68 11.95
N GLU A 74 26.36 4.68 11.87
CA GLU A 74 27.14 3.68 11.13
C GLU A 74 27.01 2.28 11.75
N ARG A 75 26.99 2.18 13.09
CA ARG A 75 26.76 0.91 13.80
C ARG A 75 25.36 0.39 13.52
N LEU A 76 24.33 1.23 13.60
CA LEU A 76 22.96 0.88 13.22
C LEU A 76 22.91 0.39 11.78
N PHE A 77 23.49 1.14 10.84
CA PHE A 77 23.49 0.82 9.41
C PHE A 77 24.14 -0.52 9.09
N ASN A 78 25.12 -0.94 9.88
CA ASN A 78 25.92 -2.16 9.67
C ASN A 78 25.55 -3.30 10.63
N CYS A 79 24.57 -3.13 11.53
CA CYS A 79 24.16 -4.21 12.41
C CYS A 79 23.45 -5.33 11.63
N ARG A 80 23.45 -6.53 12.20
CA ARG A 80 22.89 -7.72 11.56
C ARG A 80 21.42 -7.56 11.17
N ALA A 81 20.59 -7.04 12.08
CA ALA A 81 19.15 -6.88 11.82
C ALA A 81 18.89 -5.92 10.65
N VAL A 82 19.64 -4.83 10.51
CA VAL A 82 19.54 -3.91 9.37
C VAL A 82 20.08 -4.55 8.10
N HIS A 83 21.11 -5.40 8.19
CA HIS A 83 21.60 -6.15 7.02
C HIS A 83 20.52 -7.10 6.47
N GLU A 84 19.82 -7.83 7.33
CA GLU A 84 18.70 -8.70 6.96
C GLU A 84 17.56 -7.90 6.26
N LEU A 85 17.25 -6.68 6.74
CA LEU A 85 16.28 -5.79 6.07
C LEU A 85 16.79 -5.28 4.71
N LYS A 86 18.09 -5.01 4.57
CA LYS A 86 18.70 -4.66 3.28
C LYS A 86 18.56 -5.80 2.28
N GLU A 87 18.79 -7.04 2.69
CA GLU A 87 18.60 -8.22 1.85
C GLU A 87 17.14 -8.38 1.43
N GLN A 88 16.18 -8.15 2.34
CA GLN A 88 14.75 -8.15 2.01
C GLN A 88 14.40 -7.08 0.97
N ILE A 89 14.88 -5.85 1.13
CA ILE A 89 14.68 -4.78 0.14
C ILE A 89 15.27 -5.18 -1.22
N CYS A 90 16.45 -5.78 -1.26
CA CYS A 90 17.07 -6.24 -2.50
C CYS A 90 16.26 -7.36 -3.14
N GLU A 91 15.72 -8.30 -2.35
CA GLU A 91 14.85 -9.38 -2.85
C GLU A 91 13.53 -8.82 -3.42
N ILE A 92 12.87 -7.91 -2.71
CA ILE A 92 11.67 -7.24 -3.22
C ILE A 92 12.00 -6.45 -4.50
N GLY A 93 13.11 -5.74 -4.55
CA GLY A 93 13.58 -5.05 -5.76
C GLY A 93 13.74 -6.01 -6.95
N ARG A 94 14.25 -7.22 -6.70
CA ARG A 94 14.39 -8.27 -7.72
C ARG A 94 13.03 -8.77 -8.21
N ARG A 95 12.07 -8.99 -7.30
CA ARG A 95 10.68 -9.37 -7.65
C ARG A 95 10.00 -8.30 -8.48
N LEU A 96 10.13 -7.01 -8.11
CA LEU A 96 9.60 -5.88 -8.90
C LEU A 96 10.17 -5.88 -10.33
N TRP A 97 11.47 -6.12 -10.48
CA TRP A 97 12.12 -6.18 -11.79
C TRP A 97 11.66 -7.39 -12.61
N GLN A 98 11.61 -8.59 -12.00
CA GLN A 98 11.16 -9.83 -12.66
C GLN A 98 9.71 -9.76 -13.16
N ARG A 99 8.85 -9.02 -12.43
CA ARG A 99 7.46 -8.80 -12.82
C ARG A 99 7.27 -7.64 -13.80
N ALA A 100 8.35 -6.98 -14.21
CA ALA A 100 8.30 -5.78 -15.03
C ALA A 100 7.47 -4.64 -14.40
N TYR A 101 7.53 -4.51 -13.07
CA TYR A 101 6.91 -3.39 -12.35
C TYR A 101 7.84 -2.18 -12.27
N VAL A 102 9.09 -2.35 -12.63
CA VAL A 102 10.09 -1.29 -12.73
C VAL A 102 10.87 -1.42 -14.03
N ASP A 103 11.19 -0.30 -14.61
CA ASP A 103 12.05 -0.14 -15.77
C ASP A 103 13.31 0.63 -15.40
N GLY A 104 14.41 0.44 -16.13
CA GLY A 104 15.67 1.15 -15.89
C GLY A 104 16.02 1.23 -14.39
N ASN A 105 15.88 2.41 -13.82
CA ASN A 105 16.12 2.70 -12.39
C ASN A 105 14.84 3.10 -11.63
N GLY A 106 13.65 2.89 -12.21
CA GLY A 106 12.35 3.21 -11.63
C GLY A 106 12.07 2.48 -10.30
N GLY A 107 11.04 2.95 -9.59
CA GLY A 107 10.61 2.43 -8.31
C GLY A 107 11.56 2.71 -7.15
N ASN A 108 11.07 2.58 -5.94
CA ASN A 108 11.85 2.75 -4.71
C ASN A 108 11.15 2.11 -3.51
N LEU A 109 11.96 1.74 -2.51
CA LEU A 109 11.55 1.00 -1.32
C LEU A 109 12.15 1.68 -0.08
N SER A 110 11.41 1.69 1.03
CA SER A 110 11.93 2.19 2.31
C SER A 110 11.34 1.47 3.50
N ILE A 111 12.09 1.43 4.60
CA ILE A 111 11.69 0.86 5.90
C ILE A 111 12.09 1.83 7.00
N ARG A 112 11.16 2.19 7.88
CA ARG A 112 11.43 2.95 9.11
C ARG A 112 12.08 2.03 10.14
N LEU A 113 13.32 2.32 10.51
CA LEU A 113 14.09 1.53 11.47
C LEU A 113 13.81 1.94 12.91
N THR A 114 13.91 3.25 13.18
CA THR A 114 13.65 3.84 14.50
C THR A 114 12.58 4.94 14.38
N GLU A 115 12.44 5.78 15.37
CA GLU A 115 11.43 6.85 15.35
C GLU A 115 11.61 7.82 14.19
N ASP A 116 12.86 8.17 13.84
CA ASP A 116 13.21 9.18 12.84
C ASP A 116 14.31 8.77 11.85
N VAL A 117 14.69 7.49 11.83
CA VAL A 117 15.70 6.95 10.89
C VAL A 117 15.02 5.96 9.95
N VAL A 118 15.22 6.16 8.65
CA VAL A 118 14.62 5.37 7.57
C VAL A 118 15.70 4.79 6.66
N LEU A 119 15.64 3.49 6.39
CA LEU A 119 16.43 2.79 5.39
C LEU A 119 15.72 2.92 4.03
N CYS A 120 16.45 3.26 2.97
CA CYS A 120 15.87 3.42 1.64
C CYS A 120 16.81 2.99 0.51
N THR A 121 16.21 2.76 -0.66
CA THR A 121 16.93 2.44 -1.89
C THR A 121 17.67 3.66 -2.44
N PRO A 122 18.78 3.44 -3.19
CA PRO A 122 19.50 4.49 -3.87
C PRO A 122 18.77 4.96 -5.13
N THR A 123 19.10 6.17 -5.60
CA THR A 123 18.74 6.62 -6.95
C THR A 123 19.67 6.03 -8.01
N LEU A 124 19.24 6.01 -9.27
CA LEU A 124 20.01 5.61 -10.45
C LEU A 124 20.59 4.17 -10.38
N VAL A 125 19.98 3.30 -9.59
CA VAL A 125 20.33 1.87 -9.52
C VAL A 125 19.10 1.06 -9.87
N SER A 126 19.24 0.11 -10.80
CA SER A 126 18.16 -0.83 -11.12
C SER A 126 17.79 -1.66 -9.90
N LYS A 127 16.51 -1.73 -9.58
CA LYS A 127 16.01 -2.43 -8.38
C LYS A 127 16.26 -3.94 -8.44
N GLY A 128 16.32 -4.52 -9.65
CA GLY A 128 16.65 -5.93 -9.84
C GLY A 128 18.10 -6.32 -9.54
N PHE A 129 19.00 -5.34 -9.47
CA PHE A 129 20.46 -5.55 -9.35
C PHE A 129 21.09 -4.81 -8.17
N MET A 130 20.25 -4.29 -7.27
CA MET A 130 20.74 -3.67 -6.02
C MET A 130 21.44 -4.69 -5.13
N LYS A 131 22.42 -4.20 -4.39
CA LYS A 131 23.10 -4.93 -3.34
C LYS A 131 22.85 -4.25 -1.98
N PRO A 132 22.98 -4.98 -0.85
CA PRO A 132 22.77 -4.42 0.48
C PRO A 132 23.60 -3.17 0.78
N GLU A 133 24.83 -3.07 0.27
CA GLU A 133 25.73 -1.92 0.41
C GLU A 133 25.30 -0.68 -0.39
N ASP A 134 24.36 -0.82 -1.33
CA ASP A 134 23.86 0.29 -2.12
C ASP A 134 22.83 1.15 -1.38
N LEU A 135 22.20 0.61 -0.32
CA LEU A 135 21.15 1.28 0.42
C LEU A 135 21.67 2.45 1.26
N CYS A 136 20.77 3.30 1.72
CA CYS A 136 21.08 4.52 2.46
C CYS A 136 20.20 4.63 3.71
N LEU A 137 20.71 5.32 4.75
CA LEU A 137 19.89 5.86 5.83
C LEU A 137 19.58 7.33 5.58
N VAL A 138 18.37 7.72 5.91
CA VAL A 138 17.90 9.12 5.88
C VAL A 138 17.14 9.44 7.17
N ASP A 139 17.06 10.74 7.50
CA ASP A 139 16.14 11.26 8.50
C ASP A 139 14.72 11.46 7.88
N LEU A 140 13.77 11.92 8.72
CA LEU A 140 12.40 12.20 8.25
C LEU A 140 12.29 13.47 7.37
N ASP A 141 13.35 14.25 7.22
CA ASP A 141 13.41 15.40 6.31
C ASP A 141 14.13 15.07 4.99
N GLY A 142 14.61 13.82 4.86
CA GLY A 142 15.25 13.31 3.67
C GLY A 142 16.76 13.61 3.61
N ASN A 143 17.38 14.08 4.70
CA ASN A 143 18.82 14.22 4.77
C ASN A 143 19.47 12.84 4.90
N GLN A 144 20.51 12.58 4.10
CA GLN A 144 21.21 11.31 4.15
C GLN A 144 22.14 11.22 5.35
N LEU A 145 21.97 10.17 6.16
CA LEU A 145 22.71 9.93 7.39
C LEU A 145 23.86 8.93 7.19
N ALA A 146 23.66 7.92 6.33
CA ALA A 146 24.67 6.89 6.01
C ALA A 146 24.42 6.29 4.62
N GLY A 147 25.40 5.51 4.12
CA GLY A 147 25.37 4.90 2.81
C GLY A 147 26.22 5.65 1.79
N ALA A 148 26.87 4.89 0.88
CA ALA A 148 27.80 5.45 -0.11
C ALA A 148 27.10 6.03 -1.35
N LYS A 149 25.95 5.46 -1.74
CA LYS A 149 25.18 5.95 -2.89
C LYS A 149 24.19 7.03 -2.47
N LYS A 150 23.80 7.89 -3.41
CA LYS A 150 22.77 8.92 -3.16
C LYS A 150 21.41 8.24 -2.97
N ARG A 151 20.67 8.66 -1.95
CA ARG A 151 19.31 8.19 -1.66
C ARG A 151 18.35 8.45 -2.83
N THR A 152 17.27 7.69 -2.94
CA THR A 152 16.23 7.92 -3.97
C THR A 152 15.73 9.37 -3.97
N SER A 153 15.44 9.90 -5.16
CA SER A 153 14.88 11.26 -5.33
C SER A 153 13.48 11.39 -4.73
N GLU A 154 12.71 10.30 -4.69
CA GLU A 154 11.31 10.28 -4.25
C GLU A 154 11.14 9.93 -2.77
N ILE A 155 12.23 9.94 -1.99
CA ILE A 155 12.15 9.62 -0.56
C ILE A 155 11.18 10.53 0.19
N LEU A 156 11.01 11.79 -0.24
CA LEU A 156 10.12 12.74 0.42
C LEU A 156 8.66 12.23 0.44
N MET A 157 8.19 11.57 -0.62
CA MET A 157 6.88 10.92 -0.65
C MET A 157 6.76 9.85 0.43
N HIS A 158 7.74 8.95 0.54
CA HIS A 158 7.74 7.90 1.56
C HIS A 158 7.71 8.48 2.98
N LEU A 159 8.47 9.54 3.21
CA LEU A 159 8.54 10.19 4.52
C LEU A 159 7.24 10.91 4.88
N GLN A 160 6.55 11.54 3.90
CA GLN A 160 5.22 12.11 4.15
C GLN A 160 4.18 11.04 4.50
N ILE A 161 4.18 9.90 3.80
CA ILE A 161 3.34 8.74 4.15
C ILE A 161 3.63 8.28 5.58
N MET A 162 4.90 8.11 5.94
CA MET A 162 5.30 7.66 7.27
C MET A 162 4.99 8.69 8.38
N LYS A 163 4.99 9.99 8.06
CA LYS A 163 4.61 11.07 9.00
C LYS A 163 3.10 11.10 9.22
N ALA A 164 2.30 10.97 8.17
CA ALA A 164 0.85 10.98 8.23
C ALA A 164 0.29 9.70 8.86
N GLN A 165 0.81 8.53 8.49
CA GLN A 165 0.33 7.24 8.95
C GLN A 165 1.39 6.51 9.80
N LEU A 166 1.22 6.51 11.12
CA LEU A 166 2.20 5.92 12.05
C LEU A 166 2.35 4.40 11.91
N LYS A 167 1.35 3.71 11.36
CA LYS A 167 1.43 2.27 11.05
C LYS A 167 2.25 1.99 9.79
N ALA A 168 2.53 2.99 8.96
CA ALA A 168 3.36 2.86 7.77
C ALA A 168 4.84 2.74 8.16
N ARG A 169 5.27 1.50 8.41
CA ARG A 169 6.67 1.18 8.72
C ARG A 169 7.48 0.93 7.45
N ALA A 170 6.84 0.56 6.35
CA ALA A 170 7.47 0.32 5.06
C ALA A 170 6.61 0.88 3.92
N VAL A 171 7.29 1.35 2.86
CA VAL A 171 6.66 1.91 1.67
C VAL A 171 7.31 1.29 0.42
N SER A 172 6.48 0.87 -0.52
CA SER A 172 6.86 0.36 -1.84
C SER A 172 6.23 1.24 -2.92
N HIS A 173 7.06 1.74 -3.84
CA HIS A 173 6.64 2.47 -5.03
C HIS A 173 7.23 1.83 -6.28
N ALA A 174 6.40 1.66 -7.30
CA ALA A 174 6.76 1.14 -8.62
C ALA A 174 5.73 1.55 -9.68
N HIS A 175 5.97 1.14 -10.94
CA HIS A 175 5.13 1.45 -12.10
C HIS A 175 4.55 0.16 -12.73
N PRO A 176 3.79 -0.67 -11.97
CA PRO A 176 3.21 -1.89 -12.50
C PRO A 176 2.25 -1.55 -13.65
N PRO A 177 2.37 -2.21 -14.85
CA PRO A 177 1.81 -1.71 -16.10
C PRO A 177 0.30 -1.51 -16.11
N TYR A 178 -0.46 -2.44 -15.53
CA TYR A 178 -1.93 -2.36 -15.55
C TYR A 178 -2.45 -1.30 -14.59
N ALA A 179 -1.96 -1.27 -13.35
CA ALA A 179 -2.35 -0.25 -12.38
C ALA A 179 -1.87 1.15 -12.80
N THR A 180 -0.68 1.27 -13.38
CA THR A 180 -0.20 2.53 -13.96
C THR A 180 -1.07 2.96 -15.14
N GLY A 181 -1.59 2.02 -15.94
CA GLY A 181 -2.56 2.31 -17.00
C GLY A 181 -3.83 2.99 -16.47
N PHE A 182 -4.37 2.54 -15.33
CA PHE A 182 -5.48 3.21 -14.64
C PHE A 182 -5.10 4.60 -14.15
N ALA A 183 -3.90 4.76 -13.58
CA ALA A 183 -3.37 6.05 -13.13
C ALA A 183 -3.22 7.07 -14.28
N VAL A 184 -2.76 6.62 -15.45
CA VAL A 184 -2.63 7.45 -16.67
C VAL A 184 -4.00 7.80 -17.25
N ALA A 185 -4.95 6.87 -17.20
CA ALA A 185 -6.33 7.11 -17.66
C ALA A 185 -7.12 8.03 -16.71
N GLY A 186 -6.62 8.27 -15.48
CA GLY A 186 -7.35 9.03 -14.45
C GLY A 186 -8.61 8.30 -13.94
N VAL A 187 -8.64 6.96 -14.05
CA VAL A 187 -9.79 6.14 -13.68
C VAL A 187 -9.44 5.25 -12.49
N THR A 188 -10.24 5.29 -11.45
CA THR A 188 -10.08 4.39 -10.30
C THR A 188 -10.50 2.97 -10.68
N PRO A 189 -9.75 1.93 -10.24
CA PRO A 189 -10.21 0.56 -10.41
C PRO A 189 -11.57 0.36 -9.72
N PRO A 190 -12.54 -0.31 -10.37
CA PRO A 190 -13.85 -0.58 -9.77
C PRO A 190 -13.70 -1.43 -8.51
N THR A 191 -14.76 -1.52 -7.69
CA THR A 191 -14.78 -2.29 -6.45
C THR A 191 -15.79 -3.44 -6.53
N CYS A 192 -15.85 -4.27 -5.49
CA CYS A 192 -16.90 -5.29 -5.30
C CYS A 192 -16.83 -6.49 -6.25
N MET A 193 -15.65 -6.86 -6.76
CA MET A 193 -15.52 -7.92 -7.76
C MET A 193 -14.64 -9.10 -7.33
N ILE A 194 -13.60 -8.88 -6.53
CA ILE A 194 -12.64 -9.92 -6.12
C ILE A 194 -12.39 -9.83 -4.61
N PRO A 195 -12.46 -10.96 -3.86
CA PRO A 195 -12.36 -10.95 -2.40
C PRO A 195 -11.04 -10.38 -1.88
N GLU A 196 -9.93 -10.71 -2.51
CA GLU A 196 -8.59 -10.29 -2.08
C GLU A 196 -8.44 -8.77 -2.09
N ILE A 197 -8.93 -8.09 -3.16
CA ILE A 197 -8.86 -6.63 -3.23
C ILE A 197 -9.74 -6.00 -2.16
N GLU A 198 -10.94 -6.55 -1.91
CA GLU A 198 -11.86 -6.02 -0.91
C GLU A 198 -11.32 -6.13 0.51
N VAL A 199 -10.69 -7.27 0.85
CA VAL A 199 -10.18 -7.54 2.19
C VAL A 199 -8.84 -6.85 2.44
N MET A 200 -7.91 -6.90 1.49
CA MET A 200 -6.53 -6.45 1.71
C MET A 200 -6.30 -4.98 1.36
N ILE A 201 -7.06 -4.46 0.39
CA ILE A 201 -6.87 -3.12 -0.18
C ILE A 201 -8.12 -2.25 0.02
N GLY A 202 -9.25 -2.63 -0.60
CA GLY A 202 -10.46 -1.84 -0.71
C GLY A 202 -10.42 -0.90 -1.93
N ARG A 203 -10.96 0.30 -1.77
CA ARG A 203 -10.87 1.33 -2.82
C ARG A 203 -9.42 1.77 -3.00
N VAL A 204 -9.01 1.97 -4.25
CA VAL A 204 -7.69 2.47 -4.62
C VAL A 204 -7.85 3.87 -5.20
N PRO A 205 -7.62 4.93 -4.43
CA PRO A 205 -7.78 6.30 -4.88
C PRO A 205 -6.64 6.72 -5.81
N ILE A 206 -6.84 7.83 -6.53
CA ILE A 206 -5.83 8.49 -7.36
C ILE A 206 -5.43 9.79 -6.67
N ALA A 207 -4.13 9.94 -6.36
CA ALA A 207 -3.55 11.23 -6.00
C ALA A 207 -3.29 12.02 -7.29
N GLY A 208 -3.78 13.26 -7.36
CA GLY A 208 -3.58 14.13 -8.53
C GLY A 208 -2.10 14.37 -8.82
N TYR A 209 -1.79 14.62 -10.09
CA TYR A 209 -0.41 14.76 -10.56
C TYR A 209 0.37 15.86 -9.83
N GLU A 210 1.58 15.51 -9.45
CA GLU A 210 2.63 16.44 -9.04
C GLU A 210 3.99 15.92 -9.52
N THR A 211 4.95 16.84 -9.68
CA THR A 211 6.29 16.46 -10.16
C THR A 211 6.96 15.47 -9.21
N PRO A 212 7.41 14.30 -9.70
CA PRO A 212 8.11 13.31 -8.89
C PRO A 212 9.32 13.88 -8.14
N GLY A 213 9.46 13.46 -6.88
CA GLY A 213 10.55 13.90 -6.00
C GLY A 213 10.29 15.22 -5.27
N THR A 214 9.15 15.88 -5.50
CA THR A 214 8.75 17.09 -4.76
C THR A 214 8.06 16.77 -3.43
N MET A 215 8.02 17.75 -2.53
CA MET A 215 7.28 17.64 -1.28
C MET A 215 5.76 17.63 -1.53
N GLU A 216 5.31 18.33 -2.55
CA GLU A 216 3.91 18.44 -2.96
C GLU A 216 3.32 17.09 -3.34
N MET A 217 4.06 16.30 -4.15
CA MET A 217 3.67 14.92 -4.45
C MET A 217 3.49 14.08 -3.17
N GLY A 218 4.44 14.22 -2.24
CA GLY A 218 4.34 13.52 -0.95
C GLY A 218 3.13 13.94 -0.13
N ARG A 219 2.78 15.22 -0.10
CA ARG A 219 1.61 15.73 0.63
C ARG A 219 0.30 15.22 0.05
N LYS A 220 0.13 15.29 -1.28
CA LYS A 220 -1.09 14.77 -1.95
C LYS A 220 -1.32 13.28 -1.69
N VAL A 221 -0.27 12.48 -1.71
CA VAL A 221 -0.38 11.06 -1.34
C VAL A 221 -0.72 10.91 0.14
N ALA A 222 -0.07 11.70 1.02
CA ALA A 222 -0.27 11.61 2.46
C ALA A 222 -1.70 11.94 2.92
N GLU A 223 -2.44 12.76 2.17
CA GLU A 223 -3.86 13.07 2.44
C GLU A 223 -4.78 11.83 2.34
N LEU A 224 -4.33 10.78 1.64
CA LEU A 224 -5.14 9.59 1.35
C LEU A 224 -4.78 8.38 2.24
N VAL A 225 -3.66 8.42 2.97
CA VAL A 225 -3.10 7.20 3.60
C VAL A 225 -3.76 6.80 4.92
N ASP A 226 -4.59 7.63 5.51
CA ASP A 226 -5.34 7.27 6.73
C ASP A 226 -6.42 6.23 6.44
N GLU A 227 -7.05 6.32 5.27
CA GLU A 227 -8.13 5.43 4.83
C GLU A 227 -7.66 4.39 3.81
N HIS A 228 -6.51 4.61 3.16
CA HIS A 228 -6.04 3.80 2.04
C HIS A 228 -4.57 3.36 2.23
N ASN A 229 -4.30 2.09 2.05
CA ASN A 229 -2.95 1.53 2.14
C ASN A 229 -2.25 1.42 0.76
N THR A 230 -2.95 1.73 -0.30
CA THR A 230 -2.45 1.74 -1.68
C THR A 230 -3.11 2.88 -2.44
N VAL A 231 -2.31 3.66 -3.16
CA VAL A 231 -2.72 4.85 -3.89
C VAL A 231 -2.12 4.81 -5.29
N LEU A 232 -2.93 5.08 -6.31
CA LEU A 232 -2.46 5.39 -7.66
C LEU A 232 -1.99 6.86 -7.67
N MET A 233 -0.93 7.13 -8.40
CA MET A 233 -0.44 8.48 -8.64
C MET A 233 -0.68 8.83 -10.10
N GLU A 234 -1.48 9.86 -10.36
CA GLU A 234 -1.85 10.28 -11.72
C GLU A 234 -0.62 10.46 -12.61
N ASN A 235 -0.67 9.87 -13.82
CA ASN A 235 0.44 9.89 -14.80
C ASN A 235 1.80 9.38 -14.27
N HIS A 236 1.82 8.54 -13.23
CA HIS A 236 3.08 8.14 -12.62
C HIS A 236 3.12 6.63 -12.32
N GLY A 237 2.41 6.15 -11.32
CA GLY A 237 2.51 4.76 -10.87
C GLY A 237 1.69 4.46 -9.63
N VAL A 238 2.20 3.55 -8.80
CA VAL A 238 1.54 3.06 -7.59
C VAL A 238 2.44 3.21 -6.38
N VAL A 239 1.89 3.62 -5.26
CA VAL A 239 2.53 3.54 -3.96
C VAL A 239 1.67 2.75 -2.99
N SER A 240 2.30 1.88 -2.21
CA SER A 240 1.66 1.11 -1.14
C SER A 240 2.49 1.16 0.13
N TRP A 241 1.82 1.08 1.28
CA TRP A 241 2.47 1.07 2.57
C TRP A 241 1.96 -0.04 3.48
N SER A 242 2.80 -0.46 4.42
CA SER A 242 2.44 -1.42 5.45
C SER A 242 3.42 -1.43 6.63
N HIS A 243 3.21 -2.37 7.56
CA HIS A 243 4.12 -2.63 8.67
C HIS A 243 5.43 -3.32 8.25
N SER A 244 5.45 -4.02 7.12
CA SER A 244 6.64 -4.65 6.53
C SER A 244 6.77 -4.35 5.05
N ILE A 245 7.98 -4.47 4.52
CA ILE A 245 8.24 -4.21 3.09
C ILE A 245 7.65 -5.29 2.21
N GLU A 246 7.61 -6.52 2.68
CA GLU A 246 7.00 -7.64 1.95
C GLU A 246 5.48 -7.44 1.82
N ASP A 247 4.81 -7.06 2.90
CA ASP A 247 3.35 -6.80 2.86
C ASP A 247 3.01 -5.54 2.04
N ALA A 248 3.83 -4.49 2.09
CA ALA A 248 3.66 -3.34 1.19
C ALA A 248 3.80 -3.76 -0.28
N TYR A 249 4.75 -4.62 -0.61
CA TYR A 249 4.91 -5.18 -1.94
C TYR A 249 3.73 -6.09 -2.35
N PHE A 250 3.23 -6.95 -1.46
CA PHE A 250 2.06 -7.79 -1.75
C PHE A 250 0.82 -6.98 -2.09
N LYS A 251 0.60 -5.84 -1.43
CA LYS A 251 -0.50 -4.93 -1.78
C LYS A 251 -0.38 -4.42 -3.21
N MET A 252 0.82 -4.08 -3.64
CA MET A 252 1.09 -3.69 -5.03
C MET A 252 0.83 -4.84 -6.01
N GLU A 253 1.24 -6.07 -5.70
CA GLU A 253 0.93 -7.24 -6.53
C GLU A 253 -0.58 -7.47 -6.66
N ILE A 254 -1.33 -7.35 -5.56
CA ILE A 254 -2.79 -7.53 -5.55
C ILE A 254 -3.45 -6.49 -6.45
N VAL A 255 -3.07 -5.21 -6.32
CA VAL A 255 -3.64 -4.13 -7.14
C VAL A 255 -3.33 -4.33 -8.62
N GLU A 256 -2.10 -4.68 -8.96
CA GLU A 256 -1.70 -4.94 -10.35
C GLU A 256 -2.46 -6.13 -10.96
N ALA A 257 -2.54 -7.25 -10.23
CA ALA A 257 -3.29 -8.43 -10.66
C ALA A 257 -4.78 -8.11 -10.83
N TYR A 258 -5.34 -7.29 -9.95
CA TYR A 258 -6.71 -6.82 -10.03
C TYR A 258 -6.95 -5.94 -11.25
N CYS A 259 -6.15 -4.91 -11.46
CA CYS A 259 -6.24 -4.02 -12.62
C CYS A 259 -6.15 -4.80 -13.94
N ARG A 260 -5.25 -5.79 -14.00
CA ARG A 260 -5.15 -6.71 -15.15
C ARG A 260 -6.44 -7.49 -15.35
N THR A 261 -7.02 -8.07 -14.30
CA THR A 261 -8.27 -8.84 -14.36
C THR A 261 -9.42 -7.97 -14.83
N VAL A 262 -9.55 -6.75 -14.31
CA VAL A 262 -10.58 -5.78 -14.70
C VAL A 262 -10.44 -5.44 -16.19
N LEU A 263 -9.23 -5.19 -16.69
CA LEU A 263 -9.01 -4.90 -18.10
C LEU A 263 -9.39 -6.10 -18.99
N VAL A 264 -9.01 -7.33 -18.61
CA VAL A 264 -9.40 -8.55 -19.33
C VAL A 264 -10.93 -8.71 -19.34
N THR A 265 -11.59 -8.47 -18.22
CA THR A 265 -13.07 -8.54 -18.14
C THR A 265 -13.72 -7.50 -19.06
N ALA A 266 -13.19 -6.28 -19.12
CA ALA A 266 -13.67 -5.25 -20.03
C ALA A 266 -13.55 -5.67 -21.50
N GLN A 267 -12.47 -6.37 -21.88
CA GLN A 267 -12.24 -6.87 -23.24
C GLN A 267 -13.22 -7.99 -23.64
N LEU A 268 -13.84 -8.69 -22.67
CA LEU A 268 -14.88 -9.68 -22.95
C LEU A 268 -16.21 -9.03 -23.43
N GLY A 269 -16.35 -7.71 -23.32
CA GLY A 269 -17.54 -6.98 -23.77
C GLY A 269 -18.79 -7.25 -22.95
N VAL A 270 -18.65 -7.76 -21.72
CA VAL A 270 -19.75 -8.04 -20.80
C VAL A 270 -19.58 -7.24 -19.51
N GLN A 271 -20.69 -6.92 -18.87
CA GLN A 271 -20.64 -6.28 -17.56
C GLN A 271 -20.08 -7.25 -16.50
N PRO A 272 -19.11 -6.83 -15.69
CA PRO A 272 -18.58 -7.67 -14.63
C PRO A 272 -19.62 -7.95 -13.57
N LYS A 273 -19.59 -9.16 -13.01
CA LYS A 273 -20.45 -9.52 -11.88
C LYS A 273 -19.87 -8.93 -10.59
N GLN A 274 -20.68 -8.22 -9.86
CA GLN A 274 -20.34 -7.68 -8.54
C GLN A 274 -20.84 -8.60 -7.43
N PHE A 275 -20.24 -8.50 -6.25
CA PHE A 275 -20.77 -9.16 -5.04
C PHE A 275 -22.16 -8.61 -4.70
N SER A 276 -22.99 -9.46 -4.10
CA SER A 276 -24.19 -8.97 -3.44
C SER A 276 -23.78 -8.11 -2.22
N PRO A 277 -24.62 -7.14 -1.80
CA PRO A 277 -24.36 -6.32 -0.62
C PRO A 277 -24.00 -7.15 0.62
N LYS A 278 -24.69 -8.28 0.83
CA LYS A 278 -24.41 -9.22 1.93
C LYS A 278 -23.00 -9.79 1.85
N HIS A 279 -22.59 -10.32 0.68
CA HIS A 279 -21.24 -10.88 0.53
C HIS A 279 -20.15 -9.82 0.72
N LEU A 280 -20.39 -8.61 0.24
CA LEU A 280 -19.47 -7.51 0.45
C LEU A 280 -19.36 -7.14 1.95
N GLN A 281 -20.49 -7.08 2.66
CA GLN A 281 -20.47 -6.81 4.10
C GLN A 281 -19.69 -7.87 4.87
N ASP A 282 -19.80 -9.16 4.47
CA ASP A 282 -19.01 -10.25 5.05
C ASP A 282 -17.49 -10.01 4.84
N LEU A 283 -17.07 -9.59 3.64
CA LEU A 283 -15.67 -9.27 3.33
C LEU A 283 -15.18 -8.04 4.12
N LEU A 284 -15.99 -6.99 4.25
CA LEU A 284 -15.66 -5.81 5.05
C LEU A 284 -15.53 -6.14 6.55
N ASN A 285 -16.34 -7.09 7.06
CA ASN A 285 -16.20 -7.57 8.43
C ASN A 285 -14.87 -8.32 8.64
N ILE A 286 -14.44 -9.15 7.67
CA ILE A 286 -13.12 -9.78 7.68
C ILE A 286 -12.03 -8.71 7.69
N LYS A 287 -12.10 -7.72 6.80
CA LYS A 287 -11.16 -6.59 6.71
C LYS A 287 -11.05 -5.85 8.04
N LYS A 288 -12.19 -5.54 8.66
CA LYS A 288 -12.25 -4.87 9.97
C LYS A 288 -11.56 -5.69 11.07
N THR A 289 -11.74 -7.03 11.04
CA THR A 289 -11.09 -7.93 12.00
C THR A 289 -9.56 -7.95 11.83
N LEU A 290 -9.07 -7.77 10.59
CA LEU A 290 -7.65 -7.65 10.27
C LEU A 290 -7.06 -6.27 10.59
N GLY A 291 -7.90 -5.30 11.01
CA GLY A 291 -7.46 -3.94 11.35
C GLY A 291 -7.02 -3.10 10.15
N VAL A 292 -7.43 -3.50 8.93
CA VAL A 292 -7.15 -2.76 7.70
C VAL A 292 -8.19 -1.64 7.54
N PRO A 293 -7.78 -0.37 7.38
CA PRO A 293 -8.72 0.74 7.24
C PRO A 293 -9.52 0.64 5.94
N ASP A 294 -10.76 1.13 5.97
CA ASP A 294 -11.61 1.27 4.78
C ASP A 294 -12.66 2.37 5.00
N PRO A 295 -12.78 3.34 4.08
CA PRO A 295 -13.75 4.43 4.20
C PRO A 295 -15.22 3.96 4.15
N ARG A 296 -15.48 2.73 3.69
CA ARG A 296 -16.82 2.16 3.60
C ARG A 296 -17.35 1.59 4.92
N PHE A 297 -16.55 1.56 5.98
CA PHE A 297 -17.04 1.11 7.28
C PHE A 297 -18.17 2.01 7.79
N GLY A 298 -19.35 1.43 7.92
CA GLY A 298 -20.56 2.14 8.38
C GLY A 298 -21.41 2.76 7.29
N LEU A 299 -21.04 2.62 6.00
CA LEU A 299 -21.90 2.99 4.89
C LEU A 299 -23.08 2.02 4.74
N LYS A 300 -24.17 2.48 4.12
CA LYS A 300 -25.33 1.66 3.76
C LYS A 300 -24.99 0.73 2.61
N GLU A 301 -25.70 -0.39 2.50
CA GLU A 301 -25.47 -1.40 1.46
C GLU A 301 -25.46 -0.82 0.03
N CYS A 302 -26.31 0.16 -0.26
CA CYS A 302 -26.38 0.80 -1.59
C CYS A 302 -25.18 1.72 -1.89
N GLU A 303 -24.39 2.09 -0.90
CA GLU A 303 -23.24 3.00 -1.03
C GLU A 303 -21.90 2.24 -1.06
N LEU A 304 -21.93 0.92 -0.85
CA LEU A 304 -20.70 0.11 -0.72
C LEU A 304 -19.99 -0.10 -2.06
N CYS A 305 -20.73 -0.20 -3.17
CA CYS A 305 -20.20 -0.47 -4.51
C CYS A 305 -20.50 0.71 -5.43
N ASP A 306 -19.75 1.77 -5.28
CA ASP A 306 -19.81 2.91 -6.21
C ASP A 306 -18.79 2.70 -7.34
N ASN A 307 -19.28 2.30 -8.51
CA ASN A 307 -18.52 2.06 -9.73
C ASN A 307 -19.02 2.91 -10.90
N ASP A 308 -19.67 4.03 -10.64
CA ASP A 308 -20.33 4.86 -11.66
C ASP A 308 -19.35 5.42 -12.69
N GLU A 309 -18.10 5.62 -12.31
CA GLU A 309 -17.02 6.06 -13.20
C GLU A 309 -16.51 4.94 -14.12
N TRP A 310 -16.73 3.67 -13.77
CA TRP A 310 -16.25 2.52 -14.54
C TRP A 310 -17.23 2.13 -15.64
N ARG A 311 -16.95 2.49 -16.89
CA ARG A 311 -17.77 2.17 -18.07
C ARG A 311 -16.91 1.60 -19.19
N PRO A 312 -16.60 0.29 -19.19
CA PRO A 312 -15.80 -0.33 -20.25
C PRO A 312 -16.52 -0.22 -21.60
N GLY A 313 -15.78 0.21 -22.62
CA GLY A 313 -16.27 0.30 -24.00
C GLY A 313 -17.07 1.58 -24.33
N VAL A 314 -17.20 2.50 -23.41
CA VAL A 314 -17.76 3.84 -23.67
C VAL A 314 -16.62 4.84 -23.66
N SER A 315 -16.27 5.41 -24.81
CA SER A 315 -15.46 6.63 -24.86
C SER A 315 -16.35 7.78 -24.38
N CYS A 316 -16.39 8.01 -23.08
CA CYS A 316 -17.10 9.17 -22.53
C CYS A 316 -16.27 10.42 -22.78
N ALA A 317 -16.57 11.12 -23.86
CA ALA A 317 -16.35 12.55 -23.95
C ALA A 317 -17.47 13.26 -23.16
N VAL A 318 -17.59 12.99 -21.87
CA VAL A 318 -18.33 13.86 -20.96
C VAL A 318 -17.26 14.80 -20.38
N PRO A 319 -17.29 16.08 -20.72
CA PRO A 319 -16.43 17.04 -20.03
C PRO A 319 -16.75 16.95 -18.53
N PRO A 320 -15.74 17.09 -17.65
CA PRO A 320 -15.98 17.15 -16.22
C PRO A 320 -17.06 18.20 -15.98
N SER A 321 -18.05 17.88 -15.17
CA SER A 321 -19.07 18.82 -14.71
C SER A 321 -18.35 19.92 -13.92
N GLY A 322 -17.86 20.94 -14.65
CA GLY A 322 -17.47 22.18 -14.02
C GLY A 322 -18.72 22.76 -13.38
N ASP A 323 -18.60 23.16 -12.12
CA ASP A 323 -19.59 23.93 -11.40
C ASP A 323 -20.03 25.13 -12.25
N SER A 324 -21.05 24.96 -13.06
CA SER A 324 -21.83 26.05 -13.61
C SER A 324 -23.15 26.08 -12.84
N ALA A 325 -23.16 26.86 -11.79
CA ALA A 325 -24.39 27.34 -11.16
C ALA A 325 -25.11 28.27 -12.13
N ASP A 326 -25.56 27.73 -13.27
CA ASP A 326 -26.57 28.39 -14.09
C ASP A 326 -27.20 27.33 -15.04
N GLY A 327 -28.39 26.88 -14.68
CA GLY A 327 -29.14 25.84 -15.36
C GLY A 327 -29.82 26.29 -16.64
N THR A 328 -29.10 26.90 -17.58
CA THR A 328 -29.61 27.21 -18.91
C THR A 328 -28.99 26.30 -19.96
N PRO A 329 -29.80 25.48 -20.69
CA PRO A 329 -29.28 24.72 -21.82
C PRO A 329 -28.77 25.66 -22.90
N THR A 330 -27.54 25.49 -23.32
CA THR A 330 -26.89 26.38 -24.30
C THR A 330 -27.20 26.04 -25.76
N ASP A 331 -28.00 24.99 -26.02
CA ASP A 331 -28.39 24.59 -27.37
C ASP A 331 -29.88 24.19 -27.45
N PRO A 332 -30.76 25.04 -28.05
CA PRO A 332 -32.17 24.73 -28.24
C PRO A 332 -32.42 23.46 -29.08
N GLN A 333 -31.49 23.05 -29.93
CA GLN A 333 -31.60 21.83 -30.73
C GLN A 333 -31.35 20.57 -29.88
N ALA A 334 -30.45 20.63 -28.94
CA ALA A 334 -30.18 19.52 -28.01
C ALA A 334 -31.37 19.25 -27.09
N GLU A 335 -32.03 20.29 -26.61
CA GLU A 335 -33.25 20.14 -25.78
C GLU A 335 -34.41 19.54 -26.55
N THR A 336 -34.60 19.89 -27.82
CA THR A 336 -35.63 19.32 -28.69
C THR A 336 -35.39 17.82 -28.93
N VAL A 337 -34.11 17.40 -29.11
CA VAL A 337 -33.75 16.00 -29.27
C VAL A 337 -34.00 15.22 -27.98
N VAL A 338 -33.61 15.77 -26.83
CA VAL A 338 -33.86 15.12 -25.52
C VAL A 338 -35.35 14.94 -25.26
N GLN A 339 -36.16 15.95 -25.54
CA GLN A 339 -37.63 15.87 -25.37
C GLN A 339 -38.26 14.83 -26.32
N ALA A 340 -37.81 14.76 -27.57
CA ALA A 340 -38.30 13.77 -28.54
C ALA A 340 -37.94 12.34 -28.16
N VAL A 341 -36.68 12.10 -27.72
CA VAL A 341 -36.25 10.79 -27.26
C VAL A 341 -36.98 10.37 -25.97
N THR A 342 -37.14 11.30 -25.03
CA THR A 342 -37.89 11.04 -23.79
C THR A 342 -39.34 10.68 -24.06
N ALA A 343 -40.01 11.39 -24.97
CA ALA A 343 -41.39 11.10 -25.35
C ALA A 343 -41.53 9.72 -26.02
N GLU A 344 -40.60 9.35 -26.90
CA GLU A 344 -40.56 8.03 -27.53
C GLU A 344 -40.35 6.89 -26.52
N ILE A 345 -39.41 7.06 -25.57
CA ILE A 345 -39.18 6.09 -24.48
C ILE A 345 -40.45 5.95 -23.61
N MET A 346 -41.08 7.06 -23.22
CA MET A 346 -42.26 7.03 -22.39
C MET A 346 -43.48 6.40 -23.13
N ASN A 347 -43.58 6.54 -24.46
CA ASN A 347 -44.60 5.86 -25.25
C ASN A 347 -44.36 4.34 -25.31
N ARG A 348 -43.14 3.89 -25.44
CA ARG A 348 -42.79 2.46 -25.44
C ARG A 348 -42.96 1.78 -24.08
N LEU A 349 -42.86 2.54 -22.99
CA LEU A 349 -43.07 2.01 -21.62
C LEU A 349 -44.57 1.96 -21.21
N LYS A 350 -45.46 2.61 -21.98
CA LYS A 350 -46.93 2.61 -21.73
C LYS A 350 -47.73 1.61 -22.58
N GLY A 351 -47.09 0.93 -23.52
CA GLY A 351 -47.63 -0.15 -24.33
C GLY A 351 -47.09 -1.50 -23.91
#